data_8019865202693e7b0f4bc629650a540a
#
_entry.id   8019865202693e7b0f4bc629650a540a
#
_cell.length_a   1.000
_cell.length_b   1.000
_cell.length_c   1.000
_cell.angle_alpha   90.00
_cell.angle_beta   90.00
_cell.angle_gamma   90.00
#
_symmetry.space_group_name_H-M   'P 1'
#
loop_
_entity.id
_entity.type
_entity.pdbx_description
1 polymer ?
#
loop_
_entity_poly.entity_id
_entity_poly.type
_entity_poly.pdbx_seq_one_letter_code
_entity_poly.pdbx_strand_id
1 'polypeptide(L)'
;LTDKKDTRRIRKNIIQIFTGTFLSRIFGFVREMVVGWFFGTSRIADAFSFALMFPNLFRQILGEDMVERAFMPPFKTIYDKGDKERSWKFLSVVFNWFFFSLLAAMTLLYLVTPLIFMALKTFEFKGDFDYDLSLELILIMMPFMVFIGLAAFVGSLLNFFERNWIFGFAPVMLSVGVIAGIVWFEPYIGGYSIAVGYLIGAILQFIVHVPFLISKDFKDETKIKYSYAFKDGSNDYGIIKRETKIIGLNAVFNKSAEFIDRLVATLLQTGATSSLFYAQRLFQLPGAIIGLSITRGLNPLLNKIKTENDRQKFSDLYFKGCSLYFLILVPVTVICIGASDEIIRIVYQRGAFNTESTRLTSQAFIMYSLGLIPLSYSGYYMRVLSLVHKNIHSLKVSVVSAIINAGLSYILAIYTPMGHMGIALATSISLYYNMIMLNRYIGKEMSGLIDEKFRFFTKPENIQSIISGMILTVFFLKGEIFTLISGNAFILLSIKTAATAIVFGVLFFLMKRKK
;
A
#
# COMPACT_ATOMS: atom_id res chain seq x y z
N LEU A 1 -10.70 31.94 -16.86
CA LEU A 1 -9.98 31.60 -18.09
C LEU A 1 -8.57 31.16 -17.68
N THR A 2 -8.38 29.87 -17.34
CA THR A 2 -7.06 29.29 -17.12
C THR A 2 -6.26 29.39 -18.40
N ASP A 3 -5.12 30.08 -18.33
CA ASP A 3 -4.23 30.28 -19.45
C ASP A 3 -3.86 28.90 -20.06
N LYS A 4 -3.87 28.78 -21.40
CA LYS A 4 -3.48 27.55 -22.12
C LYS A 4 -2.08 27.06 -21.68
N LYS A 5 -1.25 27.96 -21.21
CA LYS A 5 0.10 27.70 -20.70
C LYS A 5 0.07 26.96 -19.36
N ASP A 6 -0.84 27.34 -18.43
CA ASP A 6 -1.04 26.68 -17.14
C ASP A 6 -1.60 25.27 -17.31
N THR A 7 -2.57 25.10 -18.21
CA THR A 7 -3.15 23.78 -18.53
C THR A 7 -2.10 22.82 -19.09
N ARG A 8 -1.19 23.30 -19.96
CA ARG A 8 -0.09 22.50 -20.53
C ARG A 8 0.93 22.12 -19.46
N ARG A 9 1.25 23.03 -18.53
CA ARG A 9 2.17 22.80 -17.39
C ARG A 9 1.61 21.75 -16.45
N ILE A 10 0.35 21.89 -16.04
CA ILE A 10 -0.36 20.92 -15.18
C ILE A 10 -0.37 19.53 -15.83
N ARG A 11 -0.71 19.45 -17.13
CA ARG A 11 -0.72 18.18 -17.87
C ARG A 11 0.66 17.53 -17.90
N LYS A 12 1.72 18.29 -18.13
CA LYS A 12 3.11 17.80 -18.13
C LYS A 12 3.48 17.23 -16.76
N ASN A 13 3.18 17.96 -15.69
CA ASN A 13 3.46 17.53 -14.31
C ASN A 13 2.73 16.24 -13.95
N ILE A 14 1.45 16.11 -14.31
CA ILE A 14 0.66 14.90 -14.10
C ILE A 14 1.27 13.71 -14.86
N ILE A 15 1.66 13.88 -16.11
CA ILE A 15 2.27 12.82 -16.93
C ILE A 15 3.61 12.39 -16.30
N GLN A 16 4.44 13.31 -15.85
CA GLN A 16 5.73 12.99 -15.23
C GLN A 16 5.57 12.19 -13.94
N ILE A 17 4.67 12.59 -13.04
CA ILE A 17 4.38 11.84 -11.81
C ILE A 17 3.80 10.47 -12.13
N PHE A 18 2.87 10.40 -13.09
CA PHE A 18 2.24 9.14 -13.48
C PHE A 18 3.27 8.16 -14.05
N THR A 19 4.10 8.61 -14.99
CA THR A 19 5.13 7.76 -15.62
C THR A 19 6.15 7.29 -14.60
N GLY A 20 6.66 8.18 -13.74
CA GLY A 20 7.59 7.80 -12.67
C GLY A 20 6.99 6.79 -11.69
N THR A 21 5.77 7.03 -11.23
CA THR A 21 5.05 6.12 -10.32
C THR A 21 4.76 4.77 -10.98
N PHE A 22 4.40 4.75 -12.26
CA PHE A 22 4.13 3.53 -13.01
C PHE A 22 5.40 2.67 -13.16
N LEU A 23 6.53 3.29 -13.56
CA LEU A 23 7.82 2.62 -13.62
C LEU A 23 8.24 2.06 -12.27
N SER A 24 8.11 2.86 -11.21
CA SER A 24 8.43 2.43 -9.83
C SER A 24 7.62 1.20 -9.41
N ARG A 25 6.36 1.08 -9.80
CA ARG A 25 5.52 -0.10 -9.52
C ARG A 25 5.95 -1.33 -10.31
N ILE A 26 6.31 -1.15 -11.60
CA ILE A 26 6.83 -2.25 -12.42
C ILE A 26 8.14 -2.77 -11.82
N PHE A 27 9.09 -1.89 -11.53
CA PHE A 27 10.37 -2.29 -10.93
C PHE A 27 10.19 -2.89 -9.53
N GLY A 28 9.25 -2.37 -8.74
CA GLY A 28 8.87 -2.96 -7.46
C GLY A 28 8.34 -4.39 -7.61
N PHE A 29 7.52 -4.63 -8.63
CA PHE A 29 7.00 -5.96 -8.93
C PHE A 29 8.09 -6.92 -9.41
N VAL A 30 8.96 -6.48 -10.33
CA VAL A 30 10.13 -7.26 -10.78
C VAL A 30 11.04 -7.61 -9.61
N ARG A 31 11.26 -6.69 -8.68
CA ARG A 31 12.02 -6.97 -7.44
C ARG A 31 11.42 -8.13 -6.65
N GLU A 32 10.09 -8.13 -6.42
CA GLU A 32 9.43 -9.23 -5.70
C GLU A 32 9.55 -10.57 -6.45
N MET A 33 9.52 -10.54 -7.80
CA MET A 33 9.76 -11.74 -8.61
C MET A 33 11.19 -12.26 -8.43
N VAL A 34 12.19 -11.37 -8.39
CA VAL A 34 13.59 -11.74 -8.15
C VAL A 34 13.78 -12.31 -6.75
N VAL A 35 13.19 -11.70 -5.72
CA VAL A 35 13.20 -12.24 -4.36
C VAL A 35 12.59 -13.65 -4.35
N GLY A 36 11.44 -13.84 -4.97
CA GLY A 36 10.82 -15.16 -5.10
C GLY A 36 11.69 -16.17 -5.85
N TRP A 37 12.36 -15.74 -6.92
CA TRP A 37 13.25 -16.62 -7.69
C TRP A 37 14.40 -17.16 -6.86
N PHE A 38 15.08 -16.32 -6.09
CA PHE A 38 16.25 -16.72 -5.31
C PHE A 38 15.89 -17.46 -4.02
N PHE A 39 14.81 -17.04 -3.33
CA PHE A 39 14.53 -17.51 -1.97
C PHE A 39 13.22 -18.29 -1.81
N GLY A 40 12.31 -18.26 -2.79
CA GLY A 40 11.03 -18.98 -2.74
C GLY A 40 10.22 -18.66 -1.48
N THR A 41 9.68 -19.70 -0.84
CA THR A 41 9.04 -19.65 0.48
C THR A 41 9.90 -20.38 1.54
N SER A 42 11.22 -20.20 1.49
CA SER A 42 12.17 -20.77 2.43
C SER A 42 12.15 -20.06 3.80
N ARG A 43 12.87 -20.61 4.78
CA ARG A 43 13.14 -19.96 6.07
C ARG A 43 13.73 -18.55 5.91
N ILE A 44 14.63 -18.37 4.92
CA ILE A 44 15.22 -17.07 4.59
C ILE A 44 14.14 -16.08 4.14
N ALA A 45 13.24 -16.52 3.25
CA ALA A 45 12.14 -15.69 2.76
C ALA A 45 11.14 -15.33 3.89
N ASP A 46 10.88 -16.25 4.82
CA ASP A 46 10.05 -16.00 6.00
C ASP A 46 10.71 -14.96 6.93
N ALA A 47 11.98 -15.18 7.28
CA ALA A 47 12.76 -14.27 8.11
C ALA A 47 12.83 -12.86 7.50
N PHE A 48 13.11 -12.77 6.20
CA PHE A 48 13.15 -11.52 5.47
C PHE A 48 11.77 -10.82 5.42
N SER A 49 10.70 -11.56 5.09
CA SER A 49 9.38 -10.97 4.98
C SER A 49 8.87 -10.41 6.31
N PHE A 50 9.26 -11.03 7.43
CA PHE A 50 9.03 -10.51 8.76
C PHE A 50 9.93 -9.31 9.06
N ALA A 51 11.23 -9.42 8.78
CA ALA A 51 12.21 -8.36 9.03
C ALA A 51 11.88 -7.06 8.28
N LEU A 52 11.45 -7.15 7.02
CA LEU A 52 11.11 -6.00 6.18
C LEU A 52 9.97 -5.15 6.75
N MET A 53 9.14 -5.71 7.60
CA MET A 53 8.02 -5.03 8.22
C MET A 53 8.48 -3.84 9.08
N PHE A 54 9.55 -3.99 9.85
CA PHE A 54 10.09 -2.98 10.74
C PHE A 54 10.52 -1.71 9.99
N PRO A 55 11.47 -1.76 9.05
CA PRO A 55 11.88 -0.57 8.33
C PRO A 55 10.75 0.04 7.47
N ASN A 56 9.82 -0.76 6.95
CA ASN A 56 8.66 -0.25 6.22
C ASN A 56 7.66 0.51 7.10
N LEU A 57 7.43 0.07 8.33
CA LEU A 57 6.59 0.78 9.29
C LEU A 57 7.15 2.18 9.54
N PHE A 58 8.44 2.26 9.84
CA PHE A 58 9.10 3.54 10.10
C PHE A 58 9.18 4.43 8.87
N ARG A 59 9.41 3.86 7.68
CA ARG A 59 9.36 4.59 6.41
C ARG A 59 8.02 5.31 6.21
N GLN A 60 6.91 4.66 6.54
CA GLN A 60 5.59 5.26 6.39
C GLN A 60 5.31 6.31 7.46
N ILE A 61 5.63 6.02 8.73
CA ILE A 61 5.38 6.93 9.86
C ILE A 61 6.24 8.18 9.75
N LEU A 62 7.55 8.01 9.61
CA LEU A 62 8.53 9.11 9.69
C LEU A 62 8.90 9.67 8.32
N GLY A 63 8.70 8.93 7.23
CA GLY A 63 9.08 9.35 5.89
C GLY A 63 7.94 10.07 5.15
N GLU A 64 7.21 9.32 4.34
CA GLU A 64 6.28 9.88 3.34
C GLU A 64 5.14 10.68 3.96
N ASP A 65 4.39 10.09 4.91
CA ASP A 65 3.19 10.74 5.47
C ASP A 65 3.53 11.97 6.31
N MET A 66 4.60 11.92 7.10
CA MET A 66 4.99 13.03 7.97
C MET A 66 5.49 14.22 7.16
N VAL A 67 6.33 14.00 6.16
CA VAL A 67 6.87 15.07 5.33
C VAL A 67 5.77 15.73 4.49
N GLU A 68 4.98 14.96 3.76
CA GLU A 68 3.97 15.50 2.86
C GLU A 68 2.79 16.17 3.58
N ARG A 69 2.37 15.63 4.73
CA ARG A 69 1.14 16.07 5.40
C ARG A 69 1.37 17.01 6.57
N ALA A 70 2.52 16.90 7.27
CA ALA A 70 2.79 17.74 8.42
C ALA A 70 3.77 18.89 8.10
N PHE A 71 4.80 18.65 7.27
CA PHE A 71 5.85 19.65 7.05
C PHE A 71 5.63 20.52 5.82
N MET A 72 5.19 19.95 4.70
CA MET A 72 5.05 20.68 3.45
C MET A 72 3.96 21.76 3.47
N PRO A 73 2.76 21.59 4.11
CA PRO A 73 1.73 22.63 4.12
C PRO A 73 2.15 23.92 4.85
N PRO A 74 2.73 23.88 6.07
CA PRO A 74 3.26 25.08 6.72
C PRO A 74 4.39 25.74 5.92
N PHE A 75 5.32 24.96 5.37
CA PHE A 75 6.39 25.47 4.53
C PHE A 75 5.82 26.25 3.33
N LYS A 76 4.83 25.68 2.64
CA LYS A 76 4.14 26.32 1.52
C LYS A 76 3.52 27.67 1.95
N THR A 77 2.83 27.68 3.07
CA THR A 77 2.18 28.91 3.58
C THR A 77 3.20 30.03 3.84
N ILE A 78 4.38 29.70 4.38
CA ILE A 78 5.44 30.68 4.63
C ILE A 78 6.08 31.13 3.30
N TYR A 79 6.35 30.19 2.41
CA TYR A 79 6.99 30.45 1.11
C TYR A 79 6.11 31.36 0.21
N ASP A 80 4.80 31.08 0.15
CA ASP A 80 3.83 31.82 -0.66
C ASP A 80 3.64 33.28 -0.16
N LYS A 81 3.98 33.58 1.11
CA LYS A 81 4.02 34.95 1.66
C LYS A 81 5.23 35.76 1.18
N GLY A 82 6.16 35.15 0.44
CA GLY A 82 7.34 35.82 -0.13
C GLY A 82 8.54 35.94 0.82
N ASP A 83 8.43 35.51 2.08
CA ASP A 83 9.52 35.55 3.07
C ASP A 83 10.45 34.33 2.87
N LYS A 84 11.34 34.46 1.89
CA LYS A 84 12.26 33.36 1.53
C LYS A 84 13.24 33.02 2.65
N GLU A 85 13.76 34.01 3.38
CA GLU A 85 14.72 33.77 4.44
C GLU A 85 14.11 32.96 5.58
N ARG A 86 12.92 33.37 6.03
CA ARG A 86 12.13 32.63 7.03
C ARG A 86 11.79 31.21 6.55
N SER A 87 11.41 31.08 5.26
CA SER A 87 11.07 29.77 4.68
C SER A 87 12.24 28.78 4.77
N TRP A 88 13.46 29.24 4.42
CA TRP A 88 14.64 28.38 4.49
C TRP A 88 15.10 28.09 5.91
N LYS A 89 14.99 29.06 6.81
CA LYS A 89 15.25 28.86 8.22
C LYS A 89 14.28 27.84 8.82
N PHE A 90 12.98 27.98 8.54
CA PHE A 90 11.95 27.02 8.94
C PHE A 90 12.26 25.61 8.39
N LEU A 91 12.52 25.49 7.09
CA LEU A 91 12.87 24.20 6.48
C LEU A 91 14.10 23.56 7.11
N SER A 92 15.15 24.37 7.40
CA SER A 92 16.38 23.89 8.03
C SER A 92 16.11 23.35 9.44
N VAL A 93 15.30 24.05 10.23
CA VAL A 93 14.91 23.61 11.58
C VAL A 93 14.12 22.31 11.52
N VAL A 94 13.13 22.23 10.61
CA VAL A 94 12.33 21.01 10.43
C VAL A 94 13.19 19.84 9.96
N PHE A 95 14.10 20.07 9.01
CA PHE A 95 15.05 19.07 8.54
C PHE A 95 15.95 18.55 9.66
N ASN A 96 16.52 19.44 10.47
CA ASN A 96 17.38 19.06 11.59
C ASN A 96 16.62 18.18 12.60
N TRP A 97 15.43 18.62 13.04
CA TRP A 97 14.60 17.80 13.93
C TRP A 97 14.21 16.47 13.31
N PHE A 98 13.86 16.46 12.03
CA PHE A 98 13.54 15.25 11.29
C PHE A 98 14.71 14.28 11.24
N PHE A 99 15.90 14.77 10.83
CA PHE A 99 17.11 13.96 10.73
C PHE A 99 17.52 13.36 12.07
N PHE A 100 17.57 14.17 13.13
CA PHE A 100 17.92 13.68 14.45
C PHE A 100 16.85 12.75 15.04
N SER A 101 15.58 12.95 14.72
CA SER A 101 14.51 12.01 15.12
C SER A 101 14.65 10.66 14.43
N LEU A 102 15.06 10.63 13.16
CA LEU A 102 15.34 9.38 12.44
C LEU A 102 16.53 8.64 13.07
N LEU A 103 17.61 9.35 13.39
CA LEU A 103 18.78 8.76 14.06
C LEU A 103 18.42 8.23 15.45
N ALA A 104 17.70 9.01 16.24
CA ALA A 104 17.25 8.60 17.57
C ALA A 104 16.32 7.36 17.48
N ALA A 105 15.38 7.34 16.54
CA ALA A 105 14.51 6.19 16.31
C ALA A 105 15.33 4.96 15.88
N MET A 106 16.28 5.12 14.97
CA MET A 106 17.17 4.03 14.54
C MET A 106 17.96 3.47 15.73
N THR A 107 18.58 4.34 16.54
CA THR A 107 19.35 3.93 17.72
C THR A 107 18.48 3.22 18.75
N LEU A 108 17.29 3.76 19.02
CA LEU A 108 16.31 3.13 19.92
C LEU A 108 15.94 1.72 19.43
N LEU A 109 15.71 1.56 18.14
CA LEU A 109 15.37 0.25 17.55
C LEU A 109 16.54 -0.73 17.61
N TYR A 110 17.78 -0.28 17.38
CA TYR A 110 18.97 -1.13 17.58
C TYR A 110 19.06 -1.68 19.01
N LEU A 111 18.67 -0.88 20.01
CA LEU A 111 18.70 -1.29 21.42
C LEU A 111 17.50 -2.16 21.81
N VAL A 112 16.31 -1.82 21.33
CA VAL A 112 15.04 -2.45 21.76
C VAL A 112 14.74 -3.75 21.00
N THR A 113 15.09 -3.82 19.71
CA THR A 113 14.75 -5.01 18.89
C THR A 113 15.39 -6.29 19.42
N PRO A 114 16.68 -6.35 19.80
CA PRO A 114 17.25 -7.56 20.39
C PRO A 114 16.56 -7.99 21.69
N LEU A 115 16.12 -7.04 22.52
CA LEU A 115 15.39 -7.33 23.76
C LEU A 115 14.01 -7.94 23.48
N ILE A 116 13.30 -7.41 22.46
CA ILE A 116 12.02 -7.98 22.03
C ILE A 116 12.22 -9.42 21.52
N PHE A 117 13.24 -9.67 20.69
CA PHE A 117 13.52 -11.00 20.16
C PHE A 117 13.96 -11.99 21.25
N MET A 118 14.73 -11.53 22.24
CA MET A 118 15.05 -12.34 23.42
C MET A 118 13.78 -12.72 24.20
N ALA A 119 12.86 -11.78 24.39
CA ALA A 119 11.58 -12.07 25.03
C ALA A 119 10.73 -13.03 24.19
N LEU A 120 10.65 -12.87 22.87
CA LEU A 120 9.90 -13.77 21.99
C LEU A 120 10.45 -15.20 22.06
N LYS A 121 11.77 -15.38 22.15
CA LYS A 121 12.39 -16.69 22.30
C LYS A 121 12.04 -17.37 23.64
N THR A 122 11.89 -16.60 24.72
CA THR A 122 11.55 -17.13 26.05
C THR A 122 10.13 -17.73 26.10
N PHE A 123 9.24 -17.32 25.19
CA PHE A 123 7.87 -17.85 25.13
C PHE A 123 7.76 -19.20 24.39
N GLU A 124 8.89 -19.85 24.01
CA GLU A 124 8.91 -21.17 23.34
C GLU A 124 7.79 -21.35 22.29
N PHE A 125 7.69 -20.41 21.35
CA PHE A 125 6.75 -20.57 20.26
C PHE A 125 7.13 -21.79 19.42
N LYS A 126 6.24 -22.78 19.32
CA LYS A 126 6.45 -24.09 18.64
C LYS A 126 6.60 -24.03 17.12
N GLY A 127 6.87 -22.85 16.53
CA GLY A 127 7.02 -22.69 15.08
C GLY A 127 8.47 -22.93 14.61
N ASP A 128 8.62 -23.29 13.33
CA ASP A 128 9.91 -23.47 12.63
C ASP A 128 10.55 -22.15 12.21
N PHE A 129 10.16 -21.02 12.82
CA PHE A 129 10.58 -19.69 12.40
C PHE A 129 11.97 -19.32 12.94
N ASP A 130 12.83 -18.82 12.06
CA ASP A 130 14.19 -18.41 12.40
C ASP A 130 14.24 -16.95 12.92
N TYR A 131 14.08 -16.80 14.25
CA TYR A 131 14.11 -15.50 14.91
C TYR A 131 15.52 -14.87 14.88
N ASP A 132 16.59 -15.67 14.89
CA ASP A 132 17.96 -15.16 14.87
C ASP A 132 18.26 -14.52 13.52
N LEU A 133 18.02 -15.24 12.44
CA LEU A 133 18.19 -14.70 11.10
C LEU A 133 17.31 -13.45 10.88
N SER A 134 16.07 -13.45 11.39
CA SER A 134 15.20 -12.29 11.30
C SER A 134 15.78 -11.07 12.02
N LEU A 135 16.33 -11.26 13.22
CA LEU A 135 16.98 -10.19 13.98
C LEU A 135 18.17 -9.62 13.24
N GLU A 136 19.04 -10.48 12.71
CA GLU A 136 20.22 -10.06 11.93
C GLU A 136 19.81 -9.26 10.68
N LEU A 137 18.82 -9.74 9.93
CA LEU A 137 18.29 -9.04 8.76
C LEU A 137 17.69 -7.67 9.14
N ILE A 138 16.95 -7.58 10.26
CA ILE A 138 16.43 -6.30 10.77
C ILE A 138 17.58 -5.34 11.05
N LEU A 139 18.60 -5.78 11.81
CA LEU A 139 19.72 -4.93 12.18
C LEU A 139 20.49 -4.41 10.96
N ILE A 140 20.72 -5.24 9.94
CA ILE A 140 21.35 -4.82 8.68
C ILE A 140 20.49 -3.79 7.94
N MET A 141 19.15 -3.96 7.97
CA MET A 141 18.22 -3.04 7.29
C MET A 141 17.90 -1.78 8.11
N MET A 142 18.29 -1.65 9.39
CA MET A 142 17.94 -0.45 10.19
C MET A 142 18.38 0.88 9.54
N PRO A 143 19.59 1.03 8.97
CA PRO A 143 19.97 2.29 8.32
C PRO A 143 19.11 2.65 7.10
N PHE A 144 18.43 1.66 6.50
CA PHE A 144 17.48 1.89 5.41
C PHE A 144 16.45 2.98 5.75
N MET A 145 15.92 2.99 6.99
CA MET A 145 14.92 3.97 7.40
C MET A 145 15.41 5.41 7.36
N VAL A 146 16.69 5.64 7.63
CA VAL A 146 17.31 6.98 7.59
C VAL A 146 17.41 7.45 6.14
N PHE A 147 17.99 6.63 5.25
CA PHE A 147 18.16 7.02 3.85
C PHE A 147 16.82 7.19 3.12
N ILE A 148 15.84 6.32 3.38
CA ILE A 148 14.52 6.43 2.76
C ILE A 148 13.75 7.65 3.29
N GLY A 149 13.89 7.97 4.58
CA GLY A 149 13.32 9.19 5.17
C GLY A 149 13.92 10.45 4.56
N LEU A 150 15.26 10.50 4.41
CA LEU A 150 15.93 11.60 3.73
C LEU A 150 15.52 11.71 2.26
N ALA A 151 15.40 10.59 1.55
CA ALA A 151 14.90 10.56 0.17
C ALA A 151 13.47 11.10 0.08
N ALA A 152 12.59 10.75 1.03
CA ALA A 152 11.22 11.28 1.09
C ALA A 152 11.20 12.79 1.34
N PHE A 153 12.05 13.29 2.26
CA PHE A 153 12.15 14.71 2.57
C PHE A 153 12.62 15.53 1.35
N VAL A 154 13.75 15.14 0.77
CA VAL A 154 14.31 15.84 -0.40
C VAL A 154 13.38 15.68 -1.61
N GLY A 155 12.82 14.50 -1.82
CA GLY A 155 11.86 14.23 -2.89
C GLY A 155 10.62 15.13 -2.80
N SER A 156 10.04 15.28 -1.61
CA SER A 156 8.89 16.17 -1.38
C SER A 156 9.24 17.64 -1.61
N LEU A 157 10.45 18.06 -1.22
CA LEU A 157 10.95 19.41 -1.51
C LEU A 157 11.10 19.65 -3.01
N LEU A 158 11.71 18.72 -3.73
CA LEU A 158 11.87 18.81 -5.20
C LEU A 158 10.51 18.79 -5.91
N ASN A 159 9.55 17.98 -5.41
CA ASN A 159 8.18 17.96 -5.92
C ASN A 159 7.46 19.30 -5.71
N PHE A 160 7.67 19.96 -4.58
CA PHE A 160 7.14 21.31 -4.32
C PHE A 160 7.63 22.32 -5.36
N PHE A 161 8.91 22.22 -5.80
CA PHE A 161 9.50 23.03 -6.86
C PHE A 161 9.30 22.44 -8.27
N GLU A 162 8.26 21.62 -8.45
CA GLU A 162 7.85 21.03 -9.74
C GLU A 162 8.89 20.12 -10.42
N ARG A 163 9.89 19.63 -9.70
CA ARG A 163 10.84 18.61 -10.19
C ARG A 163 10.20 17.20 -10.04
N ASN A 164 8.99 17.06 -10.58
CA ASN A 164 8.09 15.93 -10.36
C ASN A 164 8.64 14.59 -10.88
N TRP A 165 9.44 14.62 -11.96
CA TRP A 165 10.02 13.41 -12.55
C TRP A 165 10.85 12.62 -11.54
N ILE A 166 11.78 13.32 -10.85
CA ILE A 166 12.68 12.66 -9.91
C ILE A 166 11.93 12.09 -8.69
N PHE A 167 10.91 12.79 -8.21
CA PHE A 167 10.06 12.32 -7.13
C PHE A 167 9.38 10.99 -7.47
N GLY A 168 8.84 10.86 -8.69
CA GLY A 168 8.19 9.62 -9.14
C GLY A 168 9.17 8.50 -9.49
N PHE A 169 10.39 8.86 -10.00
CA PHE A 169 11.37 7.89 -10.48
C PHE A 169 12.27 7.34 -9.37
N ALA A 170 12.60 8.13 -8.35
CA ALA A 170 13.55 7.74 -7.30
C ALA A 170 13.26 6.36 -6.65
N PRO A 171 12.00 5.94 -6.41
CA PRO A 171 11.72 4.61 -5.87
C PRO A 171 12.13 3.44 -6.78
N VAL A 172 12.40 3.69 -8.09
CA VAL A 172 12.98 2.69 -9.00
C VAL A 172 14.36 2.29 -8.53
N MET A 173 15.15 3.26 -8.02
CA MET A 173 16.51 3.02 -7.52
C MET A 173 16.53 2.06 -6.33
N LEU A 174 15.52 2.08 -5.48
CA LEU A 174 15.35 1.08 -4.43
C LEU A 174 15.27 -0.32 -5.03
N SER A 175 14.43 -0.51 -6.03
CA SER A 175 14.26 -1.83 -6.67
C SER A 175 15.52 -2.28 -7.40
N VAL A 176 16.20 -1.36 -8.10
CA VAL A 176 17.49 -1.62 -8.75
C VAL A 176 18.54 -2.06 -7.73
N GLY A 177 18.67 -1.35 -6.60
CA GLY A 177 19.62 -1.71 -5.55
C GLY A 177 19.35 -3.07 -4.92
N VAL A 178 18.09 -3.41 -4.69
CA VAL A 178 17.72 -4.74 -4.15
C VAL A 178 18.03 -5.84 -5.16
N ILE A 179 17.64 -5.66 -6.44
CA ILE A 179 17.90 -6.65 -7.48
C ILE A 179 19.41 -6.84 -7.67
N ALA A 180 20.16 -5.76 -7.78
CA ALA A 180 21.62 -5.82 -7.92
C ALA A 180 22.28 -6.46 -6.69
N GLY A 181 21.81 -6.07 -5.48
CA GLY A 181 22.30 -6.64 -4.22
C GLY A 181 22.11 -8.16 -4.14
N ILE A 182 20.94 -8.66 -4.52
CA ILE A 182 20.68 -10.10 -4.55
C ILE A 182 21.56 -10.79 -5.61
N VAL A 183 21.53 -10.33 -6.87
CA VAL A 183 22.22 -10.99 -7.97
C VAL A 183 23.73 -11.05 -7.76
N TRP A 184 24.33 -10.01 -7.18
CA TRP A 184 25.79 -9.97 -7.00
C TRP A 184 26.26 -10.56 -5.68
N PHE A 185 25.50 -10.45 -4.60
CA PHE A 185 25.97 -10.85 -3.27
C PHE A 185 25.38 -12.19 -2.79
N GLU A 186 24.28 -12.70 -3.38
CA GLU A 186 23.70 -13.98 -2.94
C GLU A 186 24.72 -15.13 -2.93
N PRO A 187 25.62 -15.30 -3.96
CA PRO A 187 26.60 -16.38 -3.94
C PRO A 187 27.62 -16.33 -2.80
N TYR A 188 27.81 -15.16 -2.18
CA TYR A 188 28.81 -14.92 -1.12
C TYR A 188 28.21 -14.89 0.28
N ILE A 189 27.03 -14.28 0.44
CA ILE A 189 26.40 -14.03 1.74
C ILE A 189 24.97 -14.60 1.85
N GLY A 190 24.51 -15.39 0.85
CA GLY A 190 23.20 -16.03 0.87
C GLY A 190 22.05 -15.07 1.17
N GLY A 191 21.20 -15.41 2.15
CA GLY A 191 20.02 -14.64 2.51
C GLY A 191 20.28 -13.20 2.98
N TYR A 192 21.46 -12.88 3.46
CA TYR A 192 21.81 -11.50 3.85
C TYR A 192 21.86 -10.54 2.65
N SER A 193 22.06 -11.06 1.44
CA SER A 193 22.07 -10.27 0.20
C SER A 193 20.80 -9.45 0.00
N ILE A 194 19.65 -9.92 0.49
CA ILE A 194 18.39 -9.16 0.44
C ILE A 194 18.49 -7.90 1.31
N ALA A 195 18.93 -8.05 2.57
CA ALA A 195 19.01 -6.94 3.50
C ALA A 195 20.03 -5.89 3.04
N VAL A 196 21.19 -6.34 2.55
CA VAL A 196 22.23 -5.49 1.95
C VAL A 196 21.67 -4.79 0.71
N GLY A 197 20.95 -5.50 -0.16
CA GLY A 197 20.30 -4.94 -1.34
C GLY A 197 19.29 -3.84 -1.01
N TYR A 198 18.47 -4.02 0.04
CA TYR A 198 17.55 -2.98 0.52
C TYR A 198 18.31 -1.74 1.02
N LEU A 199 19.41 -1.93 1.75
CA LEU A 199 20.24 -0.82 2.21
C LEU A 199 20.87 -0.06 1.04
N ILE A 200 21.50 -0.78 0.10
CA ILE A 200 22.06 -0.18 -1.13
C ILE A 200 20.96 0.57 -1.91
N GLY A 201 19.79 -0.04 -2.06
CA GLY A 201 18.67 0.57 -2.77
C GLY A 201 18.19 1.88 -2.12
N ALA A 202 18.13 1.94 -0.79
CA ALA A 202 17.77 3.16 -0.07
C ALA A 202 18.83 4.27 -0.24
N ILE A 203 20.10 3.91 -0.18
CA ILE A 203 21.21 4.83 -0.44
C ILE A 203 21.12 5.37 -1.88
N LEU A 204 20.92 4.51 -2.87
CA LEU A 204 20.75 4.91 -4.26
C LEU A 204 19.53 5.80 -4.45
N GLN A 205 18.41 5.47 -3.82
CA GLN A 205 17.20 6.29 -3.86
C GLN A 205 17.44 7.69 -3.28
N PHE A 206 18.23 7.82 -2.22
CA PHE A 206 18.60 9.12 -1.69
C PHE A 206 19.57 9.86 -2.62
N ILE A 207 20.65 9.18 -3.05
CA ILE A 207 21.70 9.79 -3.89
C ILE A 207 21.13 10.37 -5.19
N VAL A 208 20.16 9.70 -5.81
CA VAL A 208 19.57 10.18 -7.08
C VAL A 208 18.88 11.54 -6.97
N HIS A 209 18.49 11.98 -5.77
CA HIS A 209 17.95 13.32 -5.55
C HIS A 209 19.04 14.41 -5.44
N VAL A 210 20.26 14.03 -5.02
CA VAL A 210 21.35 14.99 -4.70
C VAL A 210 21.73 15.86 -5.91
N PRO A 211 21.93 15.33 -7.14
CA PRO A 211 22.26 16.14 -8.29
C PRO A 211 21.23 17.25 -8.58
N PHE A 212 19.95 16.97 -8.36
CA PHE A 212 18.88 17.94 -8.56
C PHE A 212 18.87 19.03 -7.49
N LEU A 213 19.19 18.66 -6.25
CA LEU A 213 19.26 19.60 -5.13
C LEU A 213 20.45 20.57 -5.26
N ILE A 214 21.59 20.08 -5.76
CA ILE A 214 22.83 20.88 -5.91
C ILE A 214 22.94 21.56 -7.27
N SER A 215 22.01 21.29 -8.21
CA SER A 215 22.05 21.88 -9.53
C SER A 215 22.04 23.41 -9.45
N LYS A 216 22.78 24.06 -10.37
CA LYS A 216 22.87 25.52 -10.41
C LYS A 216 21.49 26.14 -10.62
N ASP A 217 20.72 25.62 -11.56
CA ASP A 217 19.37 26.10 -11.87
C ASP A 217 18.46 26.06 -10.62
N PHE A 218 18.51 24.99 -9.82
CA PHE A 218 17.72 24.88 -8.60
C PHE A 218 18.18 25.87 -7.53
N LYS A 219 19.47 26.04 -7.34
CA LYS A 219 20.05 27.00 -6.38
C LYS A 219 19.73 28.44 -6.76
N ASP A 220 19.85 28.79 -8.04
CA ASP A 220 19.57 30.14 -8.55
C ASP A 220 18.07 30.47 -8.45
N GLU A 221 17.20 29.53 -8.75
CA GLU A 221 15.74 29.67 -8.63
C GLU A 221 15.29 29.82 -7.18
N THR A 222 15.76 28.94 -6.32
CA THR A 222 15.26 28.83 -4.94
C THR A 222 16.01 29.71 -3.95
N LYS A 223 17.30 29.99 -4.21
CA LYS A 223 18.25 30.65 -3.30
C LYS A 223 18.30 29.95 -1.93
N ILE A 224 18.22 28.61 -1.96
CA ILE A 224 18.21 27.78 -0.76
C ILE A 224 19.43 28.03 0.12
N LYS A 225 19.19 28.30 1.38
CA LYS A 225 20.25 28.46 2.40
C LYS A 225 19.94 27.50 3.55
N TYR A 226 20.86 26.57 3.81
CA TYR A 226 20.80 25.74 4.99
C TYR A 226 21.36 26.47 6.21
N SER A 227 20.68 26.34 7.33
CA SER A 227 21.08 26.90 8.62
C SER A 227 21.04 25.82 9.68
N TYR A 228 22.14 25.64 10.41
CA TYR A 228 22.17 24.73 11.56
C TYR A 228 21.44 25.40 12.75
N ALA A 229 20.12 25.30 12.73
CA ALA A 229 19.25 25.89 13.74
C ALA A 229 18.21 24.87 14.19
N PHE A 230 17.77 24.97 15.47
CA PHE A 230 16.70 24.16 16.06
C PHE A 230 15.49 24.98 16.50
N LYS A 231 15.57 26.31 16.34
CA LYS A 231 14.49 27.25 16.61
C LYS A 231 14.49 28.37 15.57
N ASP A 232 13.33 28.77 15.10
CA ASP A 232 13.20 29.89 14.16
C ASP A 232 12.50 31.11 14.79
N GLY A 233 12.07 30.99 16.04
CA GLY A 233 11.33 32.05 16.75
C GLY A 233 9.81 32.07 16.46
N SER A 234 9.27 31.10 15.72
CA SER A 234 7.85 31.01 15.40
C SER A 234 7.10 30.03 16.31
N ASN A 235 5.76 30.27 16.47
CA ASN A 235 4.86 29.36 17.16
C ASN A 235 4.31 28.24 16.24
N ASP A 236 4.77 28.15 14.99
CA ASP A 236 4.22 27.24 13.98
C ASP A 236 4.52 25.76 14.28
N TYR A 237 5.51 25.47 15.14
CA TYR A 237 5.85 24.10 15.57
C TYR A 237 4.78 23.41 16.38
N GLY A 238 3.91 24.13 17.07
CA GLY A 238 2.80 23.54 17.80
C GLY A 238 1.83 22.79 16.89
N ILE A 239 1.60 23.35 15.71
CA ILE A 239 0.74 22.75 14.67
C ILE A 239 1.43 21.50 14.11
N ILE A 240 2.71 21.60 13.76
CA ILE A 240 3.48 20.45 13.23
C ILE A 240 3.49 19.30 14.23
N LYS A 241 3.79 19.57 15.50
CA LYS A 241 3.84 18.55 16.56
C LYS A 241 2.48 17.84 16.72
N ARG A 242 1.39 18.58 16.67
CA ARG A 242 0.03 18.03 16.76
C ARG A 242 -0.30 17.16 15.54
N GLU A 243 -0.05 17.66 14.33
CA GLU A 243 -0.32 16.92 13.09
C GLU A 243 0.56 15.67 12.98
N THR A 244 1.85 15.77 13.30
CA THR A 244 2.78 14.62 13.34
C THR A 244 2.28 13.52 14.29
N LYS A 245 1.80 13.89 15.49
CA LYS A 245 1.24 12.93 16.44
C LYS A 245 0.02 12.20 15.88
N ILE A 246 -0.91 12.94 15.27
CA ILE A 246 -2.14 12.36 14.70
C ILE A 246 -1.80 11.45 13.51
N ILE A 247 -0.92 11.90 12.61
CA ILE A 247 -0.49 11.12 11.43
C ILE A 247 0.24 9.85 11.88
N GLY A 248 1.16 9.97 12.84
CA GLY A 248 1.90 8.84 13.39
C GLY A 248 0.98 7.80 14.03
N LEU A 249 0.04 8.21 14.87
CA LEU A 249 -0.95 7.30 15.47
C LEU A 249 -1.79 6.60 14.39
N ASN A 250 -2.28 7.33 13.39
CA ASN A 250 -3.04 6.74 12.29
C ASN A 250 -2.21 5.71 11.51
N ALA A 251 -0.94 5.98 11.24
CA ALA A 251 -0.06 5.06 10.53
C ALA A 251 0.19 3.78 11.36
N VAL A 252 0.42 3.90 12.66
CA VAL A 252 0.58 2.75 13.57
C VAL A 252 -0.66 1.87 13.56
N PHE A 253 -1.86 2.42 13.75
CA PHE A 253 -3.09 1.63 13.77
C PHE A 253 -3.43 1.02 12.42
N ASN A 254 -3.19 1.72 11.31
CA ASN A 254 -3.43 1.17 9.98
C ASN A 254 -2.46 0.03 9.61
N LYS A 255 -1.28 -0.02 10.26
CA LYS A 255 -0.27 -1.05 10.02
C LYS A 255 -0.20 -2.13 11.10
N SER A 256 -0.86 -1.93 12.24
CA SER A 256 -0.87 -2.92 13.33
C SER A 256 -1.45 -4.27 12.88
N ALA A 257 -2.47 -4.27 12.02
CA ALA A 257 -3.05 -5.49 11.47
C ALA A 257 -2.00 -6.30 10.68
N GLU A 258 -1.26 -5.64 9.76
CA GLU A 258 -0.19 -6.30 8.99
C GLU A 258 0.92 -6.84 9.90
N PHE A 259 1.25 -6.10 10.98
CA PHE A 259 2.22 -6.53 11.97
C PHE A 259 1.77 -7.78 12.71
N ILE A 260 0.54 -7.78 13.21
CA ILE A 260 -0.03 -8.92 13.95
C ILE A 260 -0.16 -10.15 13.05
N ASP A 261 -0.62 -9.98 11.81
CA ASP A 261 -0.71 -11.06 10.84
C ASP A 261 0.65 -11.75 10.63
N ARG A 262 1.71 -10.97 10.52
CA ARG A 262 3.08 -11.50 10.38
C ARG A 262 3.57 -12.19 11.65
N LEU A 263 3.27 -11.60 12.81
CA LEU A 263 3.62 -12.20 14.10
C LEU A 263 2.90 -13.54 14.29
N VAL A 264 1.60 -13.63 13.98
CA VAL A 264 0.86 -14.90 14.03
C VAL A 264 1.41 -15.91 13.02
N ALA A 265 1.81 -15.46 11.84
CA ALA A 265 2.39 -16.34 10.82
C ALA A 265 3.71 -16.99 11.26
N THR A 266 4.50 -16.37 12.14
CA THR A 266 5.73 -16.98 12.69
C THR A 266 5.45 -18.21 13.58
N LEU A 267 4.23 -18.37 14.05
CA LEU A 267 3.81 -19.53 14.84
C LEU A 267 3.48 -20.76 13.98
N LEU A 268 3.47 -20.60 12.65
CA LEU A 268 3.08 -21.61 11.69
C LEU A 268 4.31 -22.28 11.06
N GLN A 269 4.06 -23.18 10.13
CA GLN A 269 5.09 -23.89 9.37
C GLN A 269 5.92 -22.95 8.49
N THR A 270 7.12 -23.38 8.14
CA THR A 270 7.99 -22.69 7.15
C THR A 270 7.22 -22.42 5.85
N GLY A 271 7.41 -21.24 5.29
CA GLY A 271 6.73 -20.77 4.08
C GLY A 271 5.42 -20.01 4.36
N ALA A 272 4.90 -20.02 5.59
CA ALA A 272 3.66 -19.33 5.93
C ALA A 272 3.81 -17.80 5.81
N THR A 273 4.86 -17.24 6.40
CA THR A 273 5.08 -15.78 6.44
C THR A 273 5.38 -15.23 5.04
N SER A 274 6.23 -15.89 4.28
CA SER A 274 6.60 -15.47 2.92
C SER A 274 5.47 -15.69 1.90
N SER A 275 4.69 -16.77 2.01
CA SER A 275 3.54 -16.98 1.13
C SER A 275 2.46 -15.89 1.34
N LEU A 276 2.20 -15.48 2.58
CA LEU A 276 1.34 -14.33 2.87
C LEU A 276 1.92 -13.03 2.29
N PHE A 277 3.24 -12.86 2.35
CA PHE A 277 3.90 -11.68 1.79
C PHE A 277 3.71 -11.58 0.27
N TYR A 278 4.00 -12.65 -0.48
CA TYR A 278 3.84 -12.66 -1.94
C TYR A 278 2.37 -12.53 -2.35
N ALA A 279 1.47 -13.24 -1.68
CA ALA A 279 0.03 -13.17 -1.94
C ALA A 279 -0.51 -11.75 -1.69
N GLN A 280 -0.12 -11.12 -0.58
CA GLN A 280 -0.55 -9.76 -0.24
C GLN A 280 -0.05 -8.72 -1.26
N ARG A 281 1.17 -8.87 -1.79
CA ARG A 281 1.70 -7.98 -2.83
C ARG A 281 0.87 -8.03 -4.10
N LEU A 282 0.52 -9.24 -4.57
CA LEU A 282 -0.34 -9.40 -5.74
C LEU A 282 -1.77 -8.91 -5.49
N PHE A 283 -2.35 -9.24 -4.35
CA PHE A 283 -3.69 -8.80 -3.96
C PHE A 283 -3.85 -7.28 -3.95
N GLN A 284 -2.82 -6.54 -3.51
CA GLN A 284 -2.87 -5.09 -3.45
C GLN A 284 -2.78 -4.41 -4.83
N LEU A 285 -2.24 -5.06 -5.87
CA LEU A 285 -2.04 -4.45 -7.18
C LEU A 285 -3.34 -4.02 -7.87
N PRO A 286 -4.35 -4.90 -8.05
CA PRO A 286 -5.60 -4.50 -8.69
C PRO A 286 -6.31 -3.38 -7.92
N GLY A 287 -6.38 -3.50 -6.59
CA GLY A 287 -6.99 -2.48 -5.73
C GLY A 287 -6.31 -1.12 -5.84
N ALA A 288 -4.97 -1.10 -5.89
CA ALA A 288 -4.21 0.12 -6.01
C ALA A 288 -4.37 0.78 -7.40
N ILE A 289 -4.35 0.00 -8.48
CA ILE A 289 -4.49 0.53 -9.85
C ILE A 289 -5.91 1.06 -10.08
N ILE A 290 -6.92 0.24 -9.81
CA ILE A 290 -8.33 0.57 -10.03
C ILE A 290 -8.79 1.65 -9.05
N GLY A 291 -8.46 1.45 -7.76
CA GLY A 291 -8.85 2.36 -6.70
C GLY A 291 -8.30 3.77 -6.88
N LEU A 292 -7.01 3.90 -7.19
CA LEU A 292 -6.40 5.21 -7.43
C LEU A 292 -6.94 5.89 -8.69
N SER A 293 -7.18 5.13 -9.77
CA SER A 293 -7.69 5.69 -11.02
C SER A 293 -9.09 6.29 -10.85
N ILE A 294 -9.99 5.55 -10.22
CA ILE A 294 -11.37 6.00 -9.97
C ILE A 294 -11.38 7.15 -8.97
N THR A 295 -10.66 7.02 -7.86
CA THR A 295 -10.64 8.04 -6.80
C THR A 295 -10.03 9.36 -7.30
N ARG A 296 -8.91 9.32 -8.05
CA ARG A 296 -8.30 10.52 -8.61
C ARG A 296 -9.19 11.22 -9.64
N GLY A 297 -9.96 10.46 -10.41
CA GLY A 297 -10.92 11.02 -11.38
C GLY A 297 -12.14 11.66 -10.70
N LEU A 298 -12.65 11.06 -9.63
CA LEU A 298 -13.89 11.51 -8.99
C LEU A 298 -13.68 12.59 -7.90
N ASN A 299 -12.57 12.57 -7.18
CA ASN A 299 -12.35 13.50 -6.05
C ASN A 299 -12.45 14.99 -6.42
N PRO A 300 -11.83 15.49 -7.50
CA PRO A 300 -11.94 16.89 -7.88
C PRO A 300 -13.39 17.30 -8.18
N LEU A 301 -14.14 16.39 -8.84
CA LEU A 301 -15.54 16.61 -9.20
C LEU A 301 -16.43 16.61 -7.95
N LEU A 302 -16.25 15.67 -7.02
CA LEU A 302 -16.98 15.62 -5.76
C LEU A 302 -16.72 16.87 -4.91
N ASN A 303 -15.46 17.34 -4.85
CA ASN A 303 -15.12 18.58 -4.16
C ASN A 303 -15.83 19.79 -4.76
N LYS A 304 -15.81 19.93 -6.08
CA LYS A 304 -16.46 21.04 -6.80
C LYS A 304 -17.98 21.05 -6.52
N ILE A 305 -18.65 19.91 -6.71
CA ILE A 305 -20.10 19.80 -6.51
C ILE A 305 -20.49 20.01 -5.05
N LYS A 306 -19.66 19.56 -4.11
CA LYS A 306 -19.87 19.86 -2.67
C LYS A 306 -19.85 21.37 -2.41
N THR A 307 -18.92 22.12 -3.03
CA THR A 307 -18.83 23.58 -2.89
C THR A 307 -20.05 24.28 -3.50
N GLU A 308 -20.61 23.75 -4.60
CA GLU A 308 -21.83 24.22 -5.26
C GLU A 308 -23.11 23.85 -4.47
N ASN A 309 -23.02 23.00 -3.45
CA ASN A 309 -24.11 22.50 -2.60
C ASN A 309 -25.22 21.78 -3.40
N ASP A 310 -24.90 21.21 -4.56
CA ASP A 310 -25.83 20.47 -5.41
C ASP A 310 -25.91 19.01 -4.94
N ARG A 311 -26.92 18.72 -4.14
CA ARG A 311 -27.13 17.40 -3.53
C ARG A 311 -27.33 16.29 -4.56
N GLN A 312 -28.12 16.55 -5.59
CA GLN A 312 -28.47 15.54 -6.57
C GLN A 312 -27.24 15.13 -7.38
N LYS A 313 -26.49 16.10 -7.90
CA LYS A 313 -25.26 15.83 -8.64
C LYS A 313 -24.19 15.15 -7.75
N PHE A 314 -24.11 15.51 -6.47
CA PHE A 314 -23.19 14.85 -5.54
C PHE A 314 -23.56 13.38 -5.37
N SER A 315 -24.83 13.09 -5.11
CA SER A 315 -25.36 11.74 -4.95
C SER A 315 -25.14 10.90 -6.21
N ASP A 316 -25.49 11.43 -7.38
CA ASP A 316 -25.29 10.75 -8.67
C ASP A 316 -23.81 10.40 -8.91
N LEU A 317 -22.90 11.34 -8.64
CA LEU A 317 -21.47 11.12 -8.84
C LEU A 317 -20.90 10.11 -7.84
N TYR A 318 -21.35 10.16 -6.58
CA TYR A 318 -20.97 9.22 -5.53
C TYR A 318 -21.35 7.78 -5.92
N PHE A 319 -22.63 7.56 -6.31
CA PHE A 319 -23.11 6.24 -6.72
C PHE A 319 -22.52 5.76 -8.05
N LYS A 320 -22.23 6.68 -8.96
CA LYS A 320 -21.49 6.36 -10.19
C LYS A 320 -20.09 5.82 -9.86
N GLY A 321 -19.42 6.41 -8.87
CA GLY A 321 -18.16 5.91 -8.33
C GLY A 321 -18.30 4.50 -7.77
N CYS A 322 -19.27 4.28 -6.89
CA CYS A 322 -19.57 2.95 -6.34
C CYS A 322 -19.85 1.91 -7.44
N SER A 323 -20.63 2.29 -8.46
CA SER A 323 -20.95 1.41 -9.58
C SER A 323 -19.73 1.03 -10.42
N LEU A 324 -18.82 1.99 -10.67
CA LEU A 324 -17.57 1.73 -11.39
C LEU A 324 -16.66 0.77 -10.63
N TYR A 325 -16.51 0.97 -9.31
CA TYR A 325 -15.77 0.05 -8.47
C TYR A 325 -16.33 -1.36 -8.57
N PHE A 326 -17.63 -1.49 -8.44
CA PHE A 326 -18.30 -2.77 -8.48
C PHE A 326 -18.10 -3.46 -9.83
N LEU A 327 -18.38 -2.77 -10.93
CA LEU A 327 -18.30 -3.29 -12.29
C LEU A 327 -16.93 -3.86 -12.62
N ILE A 328 -15.86 -3.22 -12.13
CA ILE A 328 -14.49 -3.63 -12.44
C ILE A 328 -13.98 -4.66 -11.44
N LEU A 329 -14.24 -4.47 -10.14
CA LEU A 329 -13.66 -5.30 -9.10
C LEU A 329 -14.27 -6.69 -8.99
N VAL A 330 -15.56 -6.84 -9.31
CA VAL A 330 -16.22 -8.15 -9.24
C VAL A 330 -15.58 -9.16 -10.21
N PRO A 331 -15.48 -8.90 -11.52
CA PRO A 331 -14.80 -9.84 -12.42
C PRO A 331 -13.32 -10.03 -12.07
N VAL A 332 -12.63 -8.97 -11.64
CA VAL A 332 -11.21 -9.09 -11.20
C VAL A 332 -11.08 -10.02 -9.99
N THR A 333 -11.97 -9.89 -9.00
CA THR A 333 -11.99 -10.78 -7.82
C THR A 333 -12.22 -12.24 -8.24
N VAL A 334 -13.16 -12.48 -9.14
CA VAL A 334 -13.46 -13.82 -9.65
C VAL A 334 -12.25 -14.43 -10.36
N ILE A 335 -11.56 -13.65 -11.20
CA ILE A 335 -10.33 -14.08 -11.87
C ILE A 335 -9.24 -14.40 -10.84
N CYS A 336 -9.01 -13.51 -9.87
CA CYS A 336 -8.00 -13.72 -8.82
C CYS A 336 -8.26 -15.01 -8.02
N ILE A 337 -9.50 -15.34 -7.73
CA ILE A 337 -9.86 -16.57 -7.01
C ILE A 337 -9.81 -17.79 -7.94
N GLY A 338 -10.46 -17.70 -9.11
CA GLY A 338 -10.64 -18.82 -10.03
C GLY A 338 -9.37 -19.22 -10.80
N ALA A 339 -8.44 -18.28 -11.00
CA ALA A 339 -7.17 -18.48 -11.68
C ALA A 339 -5.96 -18.23 -10.78
N SER A 340 -6.13 -18.41 -9.45
CA SER A 340 -5.09 -18.13 -8.46
C SER A 340 -3.79 -18.88 -8.74
N ASP A 341 -3.88 -20.18 -9.02
CA ASP A 341 -2.72 -21.04 -9.25
C ASP A 341 -1.95 -20.61 -10.52
N GLU A 342 -2.67 -20.31 -11.60
CA GLU A 342 -2.07 -19.86 -12.86
C GLU A 342 -1.40 -18.49 -12.67
N ILE A 343 -2.05 -17.58 -11.96
CA ILE A 343 -1.49 -16.25 -11.68
C ILE A 343 -0.19 -16.38 -10.89
N ILE A 344 -0.20 -17.13 -9.78
CA ILE A 344 0.99 -17.31 -8.94
C ILE A 344 2.08 -18.05 -9.71
N ARG A 345 1.72 -19.08 -10.49
CA ARG A 345 2.65 -19.84 -11.31
C ARG A 345 3.34 -18.97 -12.35
N ILE A 346 2.58 -18.16 -13.09
CA ILE A 346 3.13 -17.25 -14.11
C ILE A 346 4.04 -16.22 -13.49
N VAL A 347 3.66 -15.69 -12.34
CA VAL A 347 4.38 -14.59 -11.71
C VAL A 347 5.62 -15.05 -10.97
N TYR A 348 5.52 -16.09 -10.15
CA TYR A 348 6.57 -16.44 -9.19
C TYR A 348 7.23 -17.79 -9.42
N GLN A 349 6.58 -18.79 -10.02
CA GLN A 349 7.11 -20.16 -10.07
C GLN A 349 8.36 -20.28 -10.97
N ARG A 350 9.51 -19.92 -10.38
CA ARG A 350 10.84 -19.97 -11.01
C ARG A 350 11.91 -20.16 -9.93
N GLY A 351 13.02 -20.83 -10.29
CA GLY A 351 14.14 -21.01 -9.36
C GLY A 351 13.72 -21.70 -8.06
N ALA A 352 14.02 -21.10 -6.94
CA ALA A 352 13.66 -21.59 -5.61
C ALA A 352 12.15 -21.55 -5.31
N PHE A 353 11.36 -20.79 -6.07
CA PHE A 353 9.90 -20.74 -5.91
C PHE A 353 9.26 -21.96 -6.62
N ASN A 354 9.16 -23.05 -5.90
CA ASN A 354 8.72 -24.36 -6.40
C ASN A 354 7.17 -24.50 -6.40
N THR A 355 6.69 -25.71 -6.69
CA THR A 355 5.25 -26.02 -6.72
C THR A 355 4.60 -25.89 -5.35
N GLU A 356 5.30 -26.23 -4.26
CA GLU A 356 4.80 -26.06 -2.91
C GLU A 356 4.67 -24.58 -2.54
N SER A 357 5.66 -23.78 -2.90
CA SER A 357 5.59 -22.30 -2.77
C SER A 357 4.39 -21.74 -3.52
N THR A 358 4.11 -22.25 -4.73
CA THR A 358 2.94 -21.88 -5.53
C THR A 358 1.64 -22.24 -4.79
N ARG A 359 1.54 -23.46 -4.26
CA ARG A 359 0.38 -23.95 -3.53
C ARG A 359 0.08 -23.09 -2.29
N LEU A 360 1.06 -22.86 -1.43
CA LEU A 360 0.91 -22.04 -0.23
C LEU A 360 0.51 -20.59 -0.57
N THR A 361 1.16 -20.01 -1.57
CA THR A 361 0.90 -18.62 -1.96
C THR A 361 -0.46 -18.47 -2.62
N SER A 362 -0.89 -19.40 -3.49
CA SER A 362 -2.20 -19.30 -4.12
C SER A 362 -3.35 -19.52 -3.15
N GLN A 363 -3.18 -20.38 -2.15
CA GLN A 363 -4.15 -20.53 -1.07
C GLN A 363 -4.35 -19.21 -0.29
N ALA A 364 -3.25 -18.56 0.11
CA ALA A 364 -3.31 -17.25 0.76
C ALA A 364 -3.92 -16.18 -0.16
N PHE A 365 -3.56 -16.21 -1.45
CA PHE A 365 -4.05 -15.26 -2.45
C PHE A 365 -5.56 -15.36 -2.68
N ILE A 366 -6.14 -16.57 -2.67
CA ILE A 366 -7.59 -16.78 -2.72
C ILE A 366 -8.26 -16.08 -1.55
N MET A 367 -7.77 -16.31 -0.33
CA MET A 367 -8.37 -15.74 0.88
C MET A 367 -8.25 -14.21 0.92
N TYR A 368 -7.11 -13.64 0.53
CA TYR A 368 -6.97 -12.19 0.38
C TYR A 368 -7.88 -11.63 -0.72
N SER A 369 -8.04 -12.34 -1.84
CA SER A 369 -8.84 -11.86 -2.96
C SER A 369 -10.32 -11.67 -2.62
N LEU A 370 -10.85 -12.38 -1.63
CA LEU A 370 -12.17 -12.11 -1.06
C LEU A 370 -12.28 -10.69 -0.49
N GLY A 371 -11.17 -10.13 -0.03
CA GLY A 371 -11.07 -8.78 0.52
C GLY A 371 -10.84 -7.67 -0.54
N LEU A 372 -10.74 -7.97 -1.84
CA LEU A 372 -10.39 -6.99 -2.87
C LEU A 372 -11.46 -5.89 -3.04
N ILE A 373 -12.71 -6.30 -3.05
CA ILE A 373 -13.86 -5.39 -3.12
C ILE A 373 -13.89 -4.46 -1.90
N PRO A 374 -13.95 -4.99 -0.65
CA PRO A 374 -14.04 -4.12 0.52
C PRO A 374 -12.79 -3.27 0.74
N LEU A 375 -11.58 -3.70 0.36
CA LEU A 375 -10.37 -2.89 0.39
C LEU A 375 -10.53 -1.61 -0.43
N SER A 376 -10.98 -1.75 -1.67
CA SER A 376 -11.11 -0.65 -2.61
C SER A 376 -12.23 0.32 -2.21
N TYR A 377 -13.37 -0.22 -1.78
CA TYR A 377 -14.48 0.60 -1.27
C TYR A 377 -14.11 1.35 0.01
N SER A 378 -13.40 0.71 0.94
CA SER A 378 -12.93 1.37 2.17
C SER A 378 -12.05 2.57 1.84
N GLY A 379 -11.14 2.44 0.87
CA GLY A 379 -10.31 3.54 0.40
C GLY A 379 -11.12 4.69 -0.18
N TYR A 380 -12.15 4.39 -0.97
CA TYR A 380 -13.07 5.39 -1.53
C TYR A 380 -13.88 6.09 -0.43
N TYR A 381 -14.45 5.34 0.49
CA TYR A 381 -15.24 5.86 1.60
C TYR A 381 -14.44 6.75 2.56
N MET A 382 -13.21 6.36 2.88
CA MET A 382 -12.30 7.22 3.65
C MET A 382 -12.03 8.56 2.97
N ARG A 383 -11.88 8.57 1.63
CA ARG A 383 -11.73 9.81 0.85
C ARG A 383 -12.99 10.67 0.92
N VAL A 384 -14.17 10.08 0.76
CA VAL A 384 -15.46 10.80 0.85
C VAL A 384 -15.65 11.40 2.24
N LEU A 385 -15.35 10.66 3.33
CA LEU A 385 -15.39 11.20 4.70
C LEU A 385 -14.37 12.33 4.92
N SER A 386 -13.21 12.25 4.28
CA SER A 386 -12.21 13.32 4.32
C SER A 386 -12.71 14.61 3.70
N LEU A 387 -13.55 14.58 2.67
CA LEU A 387 -14.16 15.77 2.06
C LEU A 387 -15.03 16.56 3.05
N VAL A 388 -15.64 15.88 4.02
CA VAL A 388 -16.47 16.50 5.06
C VAL A 388 -15.74 16.69 6.40
N HIS A 389 -14.41 16.55 6.42
CA HIS A 389 -13.55 16.70 7.59
C HIS A 389 -13.90 15.76 8.76
N LYS A 390 -14.42 14.55 8.45
CA LYS A 390 -14.86 13.54 9.42
C LYS A 390 -13.91 12.35 9.54
N ASN A 391 -12.61 12.61 9.44
CA ASN A 391 -11.55 11.59 9.49
C ASN A 391 -11.52 10.77 10.79
N ILE A 392 -12.09 11.30 11.87
CA ILE A 392 -12.17 10.59 13.15
C ILE A 392 -12.97 9.28 13.06
N HIS A 393 -13.98 9.22 12.18
CA HIS A 393 -14.73 7.98 11.96
C HIS A 393 -13.86 6.92 11.30
N SER A 394 -13.02 7.32 10.34
CA SER A 394 -12.06 6.41 9.70
C SER A 394 -11.10 5.82 10.73
N LEU A 395 -10.57 6.64 11.65
CA LEU A 395 -9.69 6.18 12.73
C LEU A 395 -10.39 5.16 13.64
N LYS A 396 -11.60 5.47 14.13
CA LYS A 396 -12.36 4.56 15.00
C LYS A 396 -12.61 3.21 14.33
N VAL A 397 -13.01 3.23 13.07
CA VAL A 397 -13.26 2.00 12.29
C VAL A 397 -11.97 1.21 12.10
N SER A 398 -10.85 1.87 11.78
CA SER A 398 -9.54 1.19 11.62
C SER A 398 -9.07 0.52 12.90
N VAL A 399 -9.24 1.15 14.06
CA VAL A 399 -8.87 0.57 15.36
C VAL A 399 -9.65 -0.71 15.64
N VAL A 400 -10.99 -0.66 15.50
CA VAL A 400 -11.84 -1.85 15.74
C VAL A 400 -11.54 -2.94 14.73
N SER A 401 -11.32 -2.58 13.45
CA SER A 401 -10.94 -3.52 12.40
C SER A 401 -9.61 -4.22 12.71
N ALA A 402 -8.62 -3.50 13.25
CA ALA A 402 -7.35 -4.09 13.64
C ALA A 402 -7.52 -5.10 14.79
N ILE A 403 -8.38 -4.82 15.77
CA ILE A 403 -8.69 -5.74 16.86
C ILE A 403 -9.41 -6.99 16.32
N ILE A 404 -10.39 -6.83 15.44
CA ILE A 404 -11.10 -7.96 14.80
C ILE A 404 -10.10 -8.81 14.00
N ASN A 405 -9.25 -8.17 13.19
CA ASN A 405 -8.23 -8.87 12.42
C ASN A 405 -7.29 -9.66 13.34
N ALA A 406 -6.74 -9.04 14.38
CA ALA A 406 -5.83 -9.68 15.33
C ALA A 406 -6.45 -10.94 15.98
N GLY A 407 -7.68 -10.81 16.49
CA GLY A 407 -8.37 -11.91 17.11
C GLY A 407 -8.69 -13.06 16.14
N LEU A 408 -9.22 -12.70 14.95
CA LEU A 408 -9.55 -13.70 13.93
C LEU A 408 -8.30 -14.35 13.33
N SER A 409 -7.23 -13.59 13.07
CA SER A 409 -5.96 -14.14 12.55
C SER A 409 -5.41 -15.20 13.51
N TYR A 410 -5.39 -14.91 14.80
CA TYR A 410 -4.93 -15.88 15.81
C TYR A 410 -5.86 -17.11 15.90
N ILE A 411 -7.17 -16.89 16.00
CA ILE A 411 -8.15 -17.99 16.13
C ILE A 411 -8.14 -18.89 14.90
N LEU A 412 -8.23 -18.30 13.70
CA LEU A 412 -8.32 -19.08 12.46
C LEU A 412 -7.00 -19.77 12.11
N ALA A 413 -5.85 -19.17 12.45
CA ALA A 413 -4.56 -19.75 12.17
C ALA A 413 -4.20 -20.91 13.11
N ILE A 414 -4.53 -20.80 14.41
CA ILE A 414 -4.03 -21.73 15.43
C ILE A 414 -5.08 -22.80 15.79
N TYR A 415 -6.37 -22.42 15.87
CA TYR A 415 -7.43 -23.33 16.32
C TYR A 415 -8.23 -23.97 15.18
N THR A 416 -7.92 -23.64 13.93
CA THR A 416 -8.54 -24.29 12.76
C THR A 416 -7.47 -24.87 11.82
N PRO A 417 -7.83 -25.80 10.93
CA PRO A 417 -6.88 -26.37 9.97
C PRO A 417 -6.49 -25.38 8.85
N MET A 418 -6.91 -24.11 8.94
CA MET A 418 -6.65 -23.13 7.89
C MET A 418 -5.22 -22.60 7.89
N GLY A 419 -4.52 -22.57 9.04
CA GLY A 419 -3.16 -22.05 9.13
C GLY A 419 -3.02 -20.64 8.53
N HIS A 420 -2.06 -20.45 7.61
CA HIS A 420 -1.82 -19.16 6.95
C HIS A 420 -3.01 -18.64 6.13
N MET A 421 -3.86 -19.55 5.60
CA MET A 421 -5.12 -19.15 4.94
C MET A 421 -6.06 -18.43 5.90
N GLY A 422 -6.10 -18.85 7.17
CA GLY A 422 -6.90 -18.23 8.22
C GLY A 422 -6.51 -16.78 8.46
N ILE A 423 -5.22 -16.45 8.43
CA ILE A 423 -4.71 -15.08 8.55
C ILE A 423 -5.21 -14.22 7.38
N ALA A 424 -5.05 -14.72 6.14
CA ALA A 424 -5.50 -14.01 4.95
C ALA A 424 -7.03 -13.79 4.94
N LEU A 425 -7.79 -14.79 5.41
CA LEU A 425 -9.25 -14.69 5.54
C LEU A 425 -9.65 -13.67 6.62
N ALA A 426 -8.98 -13.66 7.77
CA ALA A 426 -9.21 -12.69 8.85
C ALA A 426 -9.04 -11.25 8.35
N THR A 427 -7.99 -11.00 7.56
CA THR A 427 -7.77 -9.71 6.89
C THR A 427 -8.95 -9.35 5.98
N SER A 428 -9.43 -10.28 5.17
CA SER A 428 -10.59 -10.06 4.30
C SER A 428 -11.86 -9.75 5.09
N ILE A 429 -12.15 -10.48 6.15
CA ILE A 429 -13.30 -10.23 7.04
C ILE A 429 -13.21 -8.84 7.69
N SER A 430 -12.03 -8.46 8.18
CA SER A 430 -11.82 -7.15 8.79
C SER A 430 -12.00 -6.00 7.78
N LEU A 431 -11.66 -6.21 6.51
CA LEU A 431 -11.93 -5.26 5.43
C LEU A 431 -13.42 -5.12 5.14
N TYR A 432 -14.21 -6.20 5.21
CA TYR A 432 -15.68 -6.11 5.13
C TYR A 432 -16.27 -5.30 6.27
N TYR A 433 -15.79 -5.50 7.49
CA TYR A 433 -16.19 -4.67 8.62
C TYR A 433 -15.88 -3.18 8.35
N ASN A 434 -14.67 -2.87 7.86
CA ASN A 434 -14.28 -1.50 7.48
C ASN A 434 -15.27 -0.90 6.48
N MET A 435 -15.53 -1.59 5.39
CA MET A 435 -16.43 -1.14 4.32
C MET A 435 -17.84 -0.85 4.87
N ILE A 436 -18.40 -1.78 5.64
CA ILE A 436 -19.76 -1.66 6.18
C ILE A 436 -19.86 -0.47 7.15
N MET A 437 -18.89 -0.34 8.07
CA MET A 437 -18.92 0.74 9.06
C MET A 437 -18.68 2.12 8.43
N LEU A 438 -17.73 2.23 7.52
CA LEU A 438 -17.49 3.49 6.80
C LEU A 438 -18.72 3.90 5.99
N ASN A 439 -19.39 2.95 5.31
CA ASN A 439 -20.62 3.23 4.59
C ASN A 439 -21.75 3.72 5.52
N ARG A 440 -21.89 3.12 6.72
CA ARG A 440 -22.85 3.59 7.74
C ARG A 440 -22.55 5.02 8.19
N TYR A 441 -21.28 5.36 8.43
CA TYR A 441 -20.90 6.72 8.80
C TYR A 441 -21.14 7.72 7.66
N ILE A 442 -20.88 7.34 6.41
CA ILE A 442 -21.23 8.19 5.25
C ILE A 442 -22.74 8.44 5.21
N GLY A 443 -23.57 7.41 5.36
CA GLY A 443 -25.02 7.56 5.40
C GLY A 443 -25.49 8.51 6.52
N LYS A 444 -24.85 8.47 7.69
CA LYS A 444 -25.17 9.36 8.82
C LYS A 444 -24.69 10.79 8.61
N GLU A 445 -23.43 10.97 8.22
CA GLU A 445 -22.80 12.30 8.12
C GLU A 445 -23.20 13.07 6.84
N MET A 446 -23.64 12.34 5.82
CA MET A 446 -23.99 12.89 4.52
C MET A 446 -25.46 12.63 4.13
N SER A 447 -26.33 12.35 5.11
CA SER A 447 -27.77 12.13 4.90
C SER A 447 -28.47 13.29 4.17
N GLY A 448 -27.92 14.51 4.28
CA GLY A 448 -28.36 15.67 3.52
C GLY A 448 -27.81 15.78 2.10
N LEU A 449 -26.84 14.99 1.69
CA LEU A 449 -26.18 15.05 0.38
C LEU A 449 -26.41 13.81 -0.47
N ILE A 450 -26.77 12.67 0.13
CA ILE A 450 -26.93 11.39 -0.56
C ILE A 450 -28.42 11.01 -0.53
N ASP A 451 -29.02 10.85 -1.72
CA ASP A 451 -30.40 10.38 -1.88
C ASP A 451 -30.45 8.85 -1.88
N GLU A 452 -31.35 8.25 -1.07
CA GLU A 452 -31.50 6.80 -0.95
C GLU A 452 -32.05 6.11 -2.21
N LYS A 453 -32.61 6.87 -3.15
CA LYS A 453 -33.20 6.31 -4.38
C LYS A 453 -32.20 5.62 -5.31
N PHE A 454 -30.90 5.89 -5.19
CA PHE A 454 -29.83 5.34 -6.04
C PHE A 454 -29.21 4.03 -5.53
N ARG A 455 -29.87 3.29 -4.64
CA ARG A 455 -29.37 2.05 -4.04
C ARG A 455 -29.44 0.81 -4.96
N PHE A 456 -29.25 0.95 -6.28
CA PHE A 456 -29.37 -0.19 -7.21
C PHE A 456 -28.45 -1.36 -6.84
N PHE A 457 -27.16 -1.08 -6.49
CA PHE A 457 -26.19 -2.11 -6.10
C PHE A 457 -26.30 -2.56 -4.64
N THR A 458 -27.09 -1.86 -3.82
CA THR A 458 -27.35 -2.24 -2.42
C THR A 458 -28.69 -2.97 -2.25
N LYS A 459 -29.48 -3.14 -3.33
CA LYS A 459 -30.69 -3.95 -3.27
C LYS A 459 -30.33 -5.42 -3.02
N PRO A 460 -30.92 -6.08 -2.01
CA PRO A 460 -30.60 -7.47 -1.65
C PRO A 460 -30.65 -8.44 -2.84
N GLU A 461 -31.63 -8.27 -3.72
CA GLU A 461 -31.83 -9.11 -4.92
C GLU A 461 -30.69 -9.02 -5.92
N ASN A 462 -30.14 -7.81 -6.13
CA ASN A 462 -29.00 -7.61 -7.03
C ASN A 462 -27.71 -8.15 -6.42
N ILE A 463 -27.51 -7.93 -5.11
CA ILE A 463 -26.35 -8.46 -4.36
C ILE A 463 -26.38 -9.99 -4.41
N GLN A 464 -27.52 -10.61 -4.16
CA GLN A 464 -27.66 -12.06 -4.19
C GLN A 464 -27.38 -12.63 -5.58
N SER A 465 -27.91 -12.02 -6.65
CA SER A 465 -27.66 -12.45 -8.03
C SER A 465 -26.18 -12.38 -8.40
N ILE A 466 -25.49 -11.35 -7.92
CA ILE A 466 -24.06 -11.13 -8.17
C ILE A 466 -23.21 -12.12 -7.40
N ILE A 467 -23.49 -12.32 -6.09
CA ILE A 467 -22.78 -13.30 -5.27
C ILE A 467 -22.96 -14.70 -5.86
N SER A 468 -24.18 -15.06 -6.25
CA SER A 468 -24.45 -16.35 -6.88
C SER A 468 -23.69 -16.50 -8.20
N GLY A 469 -23.67 -15.45 -9.04
CA GLY A 469 -22.89 -15.42 -10.27
C GLY A 469 -21.39 -15.56 -10.02
N MET A 470 -20.85 -14.89 -8.98
CA MET A 470 -19.44 -15.03 -8.57
C MET A 470 -19.13 -16.46 -8.15
N ILE A 471 -19.93 -17.06 -7.28
CA ILE A 471 -19.73 -18.42 -6.78
C ILE A 471 -19.75 -19.42 -7.94
N LEU A 472 -20.77 -19.35 -8.80
CA LEU A 472 -20.89 -20.24 -9.96
C LEU A 472 -19.71 -20.10 -10.92
N THR A 473 -19.28 -18.85 -11.19
CA THR A 473 -18.16 -18.61 -12.10
C THR A 473 -16.85 -19.12 -11.49
N VAL A 474 -16.60 -18.90 -10.19
CA VAL A 474 -15.41 -19.44 -9.50
C VAL A 474 -15.42 -20.97 -9.53
N PHE A 475 -16.54 -21.59 -9.22
CA PHE A 475 -16.69 -23.05 -9.28
C PHE A 475 -16.40 -23.58 -10.68
N PHE A 476 -16.95 -22.95 -11.72
CA PHE A 476 -16.67 -23.32 -13.11
C PHE A 476 -15.19 -23.15 -13.46
N LEU A 477 -14.57 -22.02 -13.08
CA LEU A 477 -13.16 -21.75 -13.39
C LEU A 477 -12.17 -22.67 -12.67
N LYS A 478 -12.56 -23.24 -11.51
CA LYS A 478 -11.77 -24.25 -10.79
C LYS A 478 -12.04 -25.68 -11.24
N GLY A 479 -13.02 -25.89 -12.11
CA GLY A 479 -13.36 -27.21 -12.65
C GLY A 479 -12.22 -27.82 -13.49
N GLU A 480 -12.13 -29.14 -13.49
CA GLU A 480 -11.09 -29.91 -14.21
C GLU A 480 -11.14 -29.73 -15.73
N ILE A 481 -12.26 -29.24 -16.28
CA ILE A 481 -12.42 -29.00 -17.71
C ILE A 481 -11.30 -28.12 -18.29
N PHE A 482 -10.82 -27.14 -17.53
CA PHE A 482 -9.75 -26.25 -17.96
C PHE A 482 -8.39 -26.94 -17.99
N THR A 483 -8.13 -27.90 -17.10
CA THR A 483 -6.89 -28.69 -17.11
C THR A 483 -6.79 -29.60 -18.32
N LEU A 484 -7.92 -30.04 -18.88
CA LEU A 484 -7.99 -30.83 -20.10
C LEU A 484 -7.69 -30.02 -21.37
N ILE A 485 -7.87 -28.70 -21.35
CA ILE A 485 -7.69 -27.83 -22.51
C ILE A 485 -6.20 -27.53 -22.73
N SER A 486 -5.45 -27.27 -21.69
CA SER A 486 -4.02 -26.97 -21.78
C SER A 486 -3.31 -27.09 -20.43
N GLY A 487 -2.11 -27.68 -20.40
CA GLY A 487 -1.19 -27.64 -19.27
C GLY A 487 -0.42 -26.29 -19.13
N ASN A 488 -0.57 -25.40 -20.11
CA ASN A 488 0.12 -24.11 -20.10
C ASN A 488 -0.67 -23.06 -19.30
N ALA A 489 -0.07 -22.60 -18.20
CA ALA A 489 -0.69 -21.64 -17.30
C ALA A 489 -1.12 -20.33 -17.98
N PHE A 490 -0.38 -19.87 -19.00
CA PHE A 490 -0.71 -18.65 -19.75
C PHE A 490 -1.98 -18.81 -20.58
N ILE A 491 -2.11 -19.96 -21.27
CA ILE A 491 -3.29 -20.28 -22.06
C ILE A 491 -4.50 -20.42 -21.16
N LEU A 492 -4.35 -21.14 -20.03
CA LEU A 492 -5.41 -21.31 -19.03
C LEU A 492 -5.88 -19.97 -18.47
N LEU A 493 -4.95 -19.11 -18.08
CA LEU A 493 -5.30 -17.77 -17.57
C LEU A 493 -6.05 -16.95 -18.62
N SER A 494 -5.61 -16.98 -19.88
CA SER A 494 -6.27 -16.26 -20.97
C SER A 494 -7.70 -16.74 -21.19
N ILE A 495 -7.92 -18.06 -21.21
CA ILE A 495 -9.24 -18.67 -21.38
C ILE A 495 -10.16 -18.33 -20.19
N LYS A 496 -9.66 -18.49 -18.95
CA LYS A 496 -10.40 -18.16 -17.72
C LYS A 496 -10.78 -16.69 -17.67
N THR A 497 -9.88 -15.79 -18.09
CA THR A 497 -10.16 -14.35 -18.17
C THR A 497 -11.23 -14.03 -19.23
N ALA A 498 -11.13 -14.62 -20.41
CA ALA A 498 -12.12 -14.45 -21.47
C ALA A 498 -13.52 -14.98 -21.04
N ALA A 499 -13.57 -16.17 -20.45
CA ALA A 499 -14.82 -16.75 -19.92
C ALA A 499 -15.47 -15.84 -18.86
N THR A 500 -14.67 -15.31 -17.93
CA THR A 500 -15.15 -14.37 -16.90
C THR A 500 -15.69 -13.09 -17.53
N ALA A 501 -14.98 -12.50 -18.48
CA ALA A 501 -15.41 -11.29 -19.17
C ALA A 501 -16.76 -11.49 -19.91
N ILE A 502 -16.93 -12.63 -20.57
CA ILE A 502 -18.19 -12.98 -21.26
C ILE A 502 -19.33 -13.11 -20.24
N VAL A 503 -19.14 -13.89 -19.18
CA VAL A 503 -20.19 -14.12 -18.16
C VAL A 503 -20.64 -12.80 -17.54
N PHE A 504 -19.68 -11.96 -17.10
CA PHE A 504 -20.02 -10.68 -16.48
C PHE A 504 -20.54 -9.65 -17.49
N GLY A 505 -20.08 -9.68 -18.74
CA GLY A 505 -20.64 -8.87 -19.82
C GLY A 505 -22.13 -9.18 -20.06
N VAL A 506 -22.48 -10.46 -20.14
CA VAL A 506 -23.86 -10.92 -20.29
C VAL A 506 -24.71 -10.57 -19.06
N LEU A 507 -24.23 -10.85 -17.85
CA LEU A 507 -24.92 -10.51 -16.60
C LEU A 507 -25.23 -9.01 -16.52
N PHE A 508 -24.23 -8.18 -16.82
CA PHE A 508 -24.38 -6.73 -16.80
C PHE A 508 -25.39 -6.24 -17.84
N PHE A 509 -25.36 -6.81 -19.05
CA PHE A 509 -26.33 -6.50 -20.11
C PHE A 509 -27.77 -6.85 -19.69
N LEU A 510 -27.97 -8.05 -19.11
CA LEU A 510 -29.26 -8.48 -18.60
C LEU A 510 -29.79 -7.61 -17.45
N MET A 511 -28.93 -7.20 -16.54
CA MET A 511 -29.28 -6.28 -15.45
C MET A 511 -29.66 -4.88 -15.93
N LYS A 512 -29.00 -4.38 -17.00
CA LYS A 512 -29.31 -3.08 -17.59
C LYS A 512 -30.67 -3.10 -18.33
N ARG A 513 -31.07 -4.24 -18.85
CA ARG A 513 -32.33 -4.41 -19.58
C ARG A 513 -33.57 -4.49 -18.67
N LYS A 514 -33.39 -4.77 -17.36
CA LYS A 514 -34.45 -4.77 -16.33
C LYS A 514 -34.69 -3.38 -15.70
N LYS A 515 -33.99 -2.35 -16.14
CA LYS A 515 -34.24 -0.93 -15.87
C LYS A 515 -35.09 -0.30 -16.98
#